data_a80e76cd2cee9fe08cac74914d2ca671
#
_entry.id   a80e76cd2cee9fe08cac74914d2ca671
#
_cell.length_a   1.000
_cell.length_b   1.000
_cell.length_c   1.000
_cell.angle_alpha   90.00
_cell.angle_beta   90.00
_cell.angle_gamma   90.00
#
_symmetry.space_group_name_H-M   'P 1'
#
loop_
_entity.id
_entity.type
_entity.pdbx_description
1 polymer ?
#
loop_
_entity_poly.entity_id
_entity_poly.type
_entity_poly.pdbx_seq_one_letter_code
_entity_poly.pdbx_strand_id
1 'polypeptide(L)'
;ATADLDDVNMIDPFHLQAYGETTVNYNRDVEVFPVLAAMFEKITGSCPYQSPTDMGVNMAGNCIFDDEACRQAAMQEIVRRYYDALCDRRQGKGGDSPVYKLELLMQQAGVTTDIRPAAARANELAELTGEPAMAIHLSDGTMVDGKTSELMGCSAAALLNALKHLSGVGGHGVHLIAQSAIEPIQKVKVDYLGSANPRLHSDEVLIALASSASAEPMAARALDQLAAL
;
A
#
# COMPACT_ATOMS: atom_id res chain seq x y z
N ALA A 1 10.71 1.72 19.41
CA ALA A 1 9.37 2.14 19.08
C ALA A 1 8.78 1.13 18.09
N THR A 2 7.78 0.45 18.50
CA THR A 2 7.04 -0.43 17.61
C THR A 2 6.18 0.44 16.71
N ALA A 3 6.43 0.42 15.42
CA ALA A 3 5.48 0.93 14.46
C ALA A 3 4.30 -0.05 14.44
N ASP A 4 3.20 0.32 15.08
CA ASP A 4 1.92 -0.31 14.80
C ASP A 4 1.41 0.30 13.50
N LEU A 5 1.30 -0.52 12.46
CA LEU A 5 0.87 -0.06 11.13
C LEU A 5 -0.59 0.42 11.13
N ASP A 6 -1.38 0.00 12.10
CA ASP A 6 -2.78 0.41 12.27
C ASP A 6 -2.93 1.69 13.11
N ASP A 7 -1.85 2.16 13.73
CA ASP A 7 -1.85 3.36 14.55
C ASP A 7 -1.52 4.62 13.74
N VAL A 8 -1.91 5.79 14.23
CA VAL A 8 -1.63 7.09 13.60
C VAL A 8 -0.17 7.48 13.83
N ASN A 9 0.73 6.70 13.27
CA ASN A 9 2.16 6.92 13.38
C ASN A 9 2.63 8.02 12.44
N MET A 10 3.56 8.85 12.91
CA MET A 10 4.25 9.85 12.10
C MET A 10 5.72 9.43 11.91
N ILE A 11 6.26 9.73 10.75
CA ILE A 11 7.70 9.63 10.52
C ILE A 11 8.40 10.59 11.48
N ASP A 12 9.46 10.10 12.13
CA ASP A 12 10.25 10.89 13.06
C ASP A 12 11.34 11.70 12.33
N PRO A 13 11.10 12.97 12.00
CA PRO A 13 12.06 13.79 11.27
C PRO A 13 13.28 14.17 12.13
N PHE A 14 13.14 14.16 13.45
CA PHE A 14 14.26 14.45 14.37
C PHE A 14 15.25 13.30 14.39
N HIS A 15 14.75 12.05 14.36
CA HIS A 15 15.59 10.87 14.29
C HIS A 15 16.36 10.81 12.96
N LEU A 16 15.68 11.07 11.86
CA LEU A 16 16.30 11.16 10.54
C LEU A 16 17.41 12.23 10.52
N GLN A 17 17.14 13.40 11.09
CA GLN A 17 18.13 14.50 11.14
C GLN A 17 19.33 14.16 12.02
N ALA A 18 19.10 13.51 13.16
CA ALA A 18 20.14 13.23 14.13
C ALA A 18 21.06 12.06 13.74
N TYR A 19 20.48 11.01 13.18
CA TYR A 19 21.17 9.74 12.92
C TYR A 19 21.26 9.35 11.45
N GLY A 20 20.60 10.07 10.56
CA GLY A 20 20.55 9.73 9.13
C GLY A 20 19.67 8.49 8.83
N GLU A 21 18.95 7.99 9.82
CA GLU A 21 18.11 6.81 9.74
C GLU A 21 16.63 7.16 9.90
N THR A 22 15.79 6.52 9.09
CA THR A 22 14.34 6.75 9.10
C THR A 22 13.66 5.82 10.08
N THR A 23 12.76 6.36 10.89
CA THR A 23 11.91 5.60 11.79
C THR A 23 10.54 6.27 11.92
N VAL A 24 9.59 5.58 12.53
CA VAL A 24 8.23 6.09 12.79
C VAL A 24 7.98 6.22 14.27
N ASN A 25 7.16 7.20 14.64
CA ASN A 25 6.74 7.43 16.00
C ASN A 25 5.31 7.98 16.03
N TYR A 26 4.70 8.03 17.21
CA TYR A 26 3.37 8.61 17.35
C TYR A 26 3.39 10.12 17.08
N ASN A 27 2.36 10.62 16.42
CA ASN A 27 2.23 12.04 16.11
C ASN A 27 2.44 12.91 17.35
N ARG A 28 1.85 12.52 18.45
CA ARG A 28 1.92 13.26 19.71
C ARG A 28 3.35 13.37 20.26
N ASP A 29 4.12 12.31 20.14
CA ASP A 29 5.51 12.31 20.62
C ASP A 29 6.37 13.24 19.78
N VAL A 30 6.16 13.24 18.47
CA VAL A 30 6.86 14.15 17.53
C VAL A 30 6.49 15.60 17.77
N GLU A 31 5.22 15.90 18.08
CA GLU A 31 4.75 17.26 18.35
C GLU A 31 5.26 17.80 19.70
N VAL A 32 5.34 16.95 20.70
CA VAL A 32 5.73 17.35 22.07
C VAL A 32 7.24 17.36 22.25
N PHE A 33 7.99 16.59 21.49
CA PHE A 33 9.43 16.44 21.64
C PHE A 33 10.21 17.77 21.68
N PRO A 34 9.97 18.78 20.82
CA PRO A 34 10.69 20.05 20.89
C PRO A 34 10.52 20.77 22.23
N VAL A 35 9.34 20.65 22.83
CA VAL A 35 9.04 21.26 24.14
C VAL A 35 9.79 20.52 25.24
N LEU A 36 9.78 19.18 25.22
CA LEU A 36 10.50 18.35 26.19
C LEU A 36 12.02 18.57 26.06
N ALA A 37 12.57 18.62 24.87
CA ALA A 37 13.98 18.88 24.64
C ALA A 37 14.40 20.25 25.22
N ALA A 38 13.62 21.30 24.97
CA ALA A 38 13.87 22.61 25.53
C ALA A 38 13.75 22.64 27.08
N MET A 39 12.86 21.85 27.65
CA MET A 39 12.75 21.69 29.11
C MET A 39 13.97 20.98 29.71
N PHE A 40 14.42 19.87 29.11
CA PHE A 40 15.64 19.19 29.51
C PHE A 40 16.85 20.12 29.44
N GLU A 41 17.00 20.84 28.34
CA GLU A 41 18.12 21.78 28.19
C GLU A 41 18.13 22.87 29.27
N LYS A 42 16.96 23.42 29.62
CA LYS A 42 16.84 24.40 30.70
C LYS A 42 17.16 23.83 32.08
N ILE A 43 16.80 22.59 32.36
CA ILE A 43 16.93 21.98 33.71
C ILE A 43 18.32 21.40 33.91
N THR A 44 18.86 20.71 32.89
CA THR A 44 20.09 19.91 33.01
C THR A 44 21.26 20.47 32.20
N GLY A 45 21.04 21.53 31.40
CA GLY A 45 22.04 22.14 30.49
C GLY A 45 22.20 21.45 29.18
N SER A 46 21.55 20.31 28.95
CA SER A 46 21.51 19.61 27.65
C SER A 46 20.33 18.64 27.60
N CYS A 47 19.85 18.35 26.41
CA CYS A 47 18.88 17.28 26.21
C CYS A 47 19.64 15.97 25.93
N PRO A 48 19.40 14.88 26.69
CA PRO A 48 20.06 13.60 26.47
C PRO A 48 19.51 12.85 25.26
N TYR A 49 18.37 13.29 24.71
CA TYR A 49 17.70 12.65 23.59
C TYR A 49 17.75 13.56 22.35
N GLN A 50 17.99 12.97 21.19
CA GLN A 50 18.04 13.69 19.92
C GLN A 50 16.74 13.55 19.12
N SER A 51 15.89 12.58 19.49
CA SER A 51 14.61 12.33 18.81
C SER A 51 13.57 11.72 19.75
N PRO A 52 12.27 11.80 19.40
CA PRO A 52 11.22 11.06 20.10
C PRO A 52 11.46 9.56 20.15
N THR A 53 11.95 8.97 19.07
CA THR A 53 12.28 7.55 18.99
C THR A 53 13.41 7.18 19.93
N ASP A 54 14.46 7.98 19.96
CA ASP A 54 15.58 7.80 20.90
C ASP A 54 15.11 7.84 22.36
N MET A 55 14.30 8.79 22.71
CA MET A 55 13.69 8.91 24.04
C MET A 55 12.82 7.67 24.37
N GLY A 56 11.96 7.24 23.44
CA GLY A 56 11.06 6.10 23.64
C GLY A 56 11.80 4.78 23.76
N VAL A 57 12.77 4.53 22.90
CA VAL A 57 13.58 3.29 22.91
C VAL A 57 14.45 3.21 24.17
N ASN A 58 15.11 4.30 24.54
CA ASN A 58 15.96 4.34 25.71
C ASN A 58 15.18 4.19 27.02
N MET A 59 13.94 4.67 27.09
CA MET A 59 13.06 4.48 28.24
C MET A 59 12.48 3.07 28.32
N ALA A 60 12.17 2.44 27.18
CA ALA A 60 11.58 1.11 27.13
C ALA A 60 12.62 -0.03 27.19
N GLY A 61 13.90 0.28 26.98
CA GLY A 61 14.97 -0.71 26.81
C GLY A 61 14.81 -1.51 25.51
N ASN A 62 15.82 -2.16 25.06
CA ASN A 62 16.02 -3.01 23.90
C ASN A 62 14.76 -3.46 23.09
N CYS A 63 14.14 -2.54 22.38
CA CYS A 63 12.91 -2.83 21.63
C CYS A 63 13.14 -3.12 20.14
N ILE A 64 14.31 -2.80 19.60
CA ILE A 64 14.65 -3.01 18.20
C ILE A 64 15.72 -4.09 18.10
N PHE A 65 15.37 -5.18 17.42
CA PHE A 65 16.28 -6.31 17.18
C PHE A 65 16.90 -6.28 15.77
N ASP A 66 16.27 -5.59 14.85
CA ASP A 66 16.67 -5.51 13.45
C ASP A 66 16.43 -4.08 12.95
N ASP A 67 17.48 -3.27 13.04
CA ASP A 67 17.45 -1.86 12.62
C ASP A 67 17.21 -1.72 11.12
N GLU A 68 17.72 -2.65 10.31
CA GLU A 68 17.52 -2.62 8.88
C GLU A 68 16.08 -2.88 8.50
N ALA A 69 15.44 -3.89 9.09
CA ALA A 69 14.03 -4.16 8.87
C ALA A 69 13.15 -2.98 9.30
N CYS A 70 13.45 -2.35 10.45
CA CYS A 70 12.75 -1.15 10.90
C CYS A 70 12.92 0.03 9.94
N ARG A 71 14.11 0.24 9.43
CA ARG A 71 14.40 1.30 8.45
C ARG A 71 13.67 1.06 7.14
N GLN A 72 13.70 -0.17 6.61
CA GLN A 72 12.97 -0.53 5.39
C GLN A 72 11.47 -0.35 5.56
N ALA A 73 10.91 -0.79 6.68
CA ALA A 73 9.49 -0.60 6.98
C ALA A 73 9.12 0.90 7.07
N ALA A 74 9.95 1.71 7.70
CA ALA A 74 9.74 3.16 7.81
C ALA A 74 9.78 3.85 6.43
N MET A 75 10.73 3.48 5.57
CA MET A 75 10.83 4.02 4.21
C MET A 75 9.60 3.65 3.37
N GLN A 76 9.13 2.41 3.46
CA GLN A 76 7.90 1.98 2.78
C GLN A 76 6.66 2.70 3.32
N GLU A 77 6.62 2.97 4.63
CA GLU A 77 5.54 3.72 5.26
C GLU A 77 5.48 5.18 4.79
N ILE A 78 6.62 5.84 4.58
CA ILE A 78 6.66 7.18 3.99
C ILE A 78 5.95 7.18 2.62
N VAL A 79 6.31 6.23 1.76
CA VAL A 79 5.73 6.12 0.42
C VAL A 79 4.24 5.78 0.47
N ARG A 80 3.81 4.89 1.39
CA ARG A 80 2.40 4.59 1.60
C ARG A 80 1.61 5.85 1.96
N ARG A 81 2.09 6.63 2.93
CA ARG A 81 1.45 7.88 3.35
C ARG A 81 1.44 8.93 2.25
N TYR A 82 2.50 9.00 1.46
CA TYR A 82 2.54 9.87 0.29
C TYR A 82 1.43 9.53 -0.71
N TYR A 83 1.23 8.24 -1.00
CA TYR A 83 0.14 7.78 -1.84
C TYR A 83 -1.24 8.15 -1.27
N ASP A 84 -1.46 7.91 0.02
CA ASP A 84 -2.71 8.27 0.69
C ASP A 84 -2.98 9.78 0.62
N ALA A 85 -1.96 10.61 0.87
CA ALA A 85 -2.07 12.06 0.76
C ALA A 85 -2.42 12.52 -0.67
N LEU A 86 -1.87 11.86 -1.71
CA LEU A 86 -2.24 12.11 -3.10
C LEU A 86 -3.69 11.73 -3.38
N CYS A 87 -4.16 10.60 -2.86
CA CYS A 87 -5.54 10.15 -2.98
C CYS A 87 -6.50 11.13 -2.29
N ASP A 88 -6.20 11.56 -1.08
CA ASP A 88 -6.99 12.54 -0.32
C ASP A 88 -7.06 13.88 -1.03
N ARG A 89 -5.94 14.38 -1.54
CA ARG A 89 -5.89 15.59 -2.36
C ARG A 89 -6.80 15.46 -3.59
N ARG A 90 -6.71 14.36 -4.31
CA ARG A 90 -7.53 14.09 -5.50
C ARG A 90 -9.02 14.01 -5.18
N GLN A 91 -9.37 13.50 -4.00
CA GLN A 91 -10.76 13.41 -3.52
C GLN A 91 -11.26 14.72 -2.89
N GLY A 92 -10.42 15.75 -2.79
CA GLY A 92 -10.76 17.02 -2.13
C GLY A 92 -10.87 16.93 -0.60
N LYS A 93 -10.36 15.86 0.00
CA LYS A 93 -10.36 15.64 1.47
C LYS A 93 -9.14 16.24 2.15
N GLY A 94 -8.05 16.47 1.42
CA GLY A 94 -6.80 17.02 1.91
C GLY A 94 -6.28 18.13 0.99
N GLY A 95 -5.41 18.99 1.54
CA GLY A 95 -4.73 20.05 0.79
C GLY A 95 -3.36 19.60 0.25
N ASP A 96 -2.60 20.54 -0.30
CA ASP A 96 -1.23 20.29 -0.81
C ASP A 96 -0.19 20.11 0.30
N SER A 97 -0.45 20.65 1.51
CA SER A 97 0.50 20.64 2.60
C SER A 97 0.97 19.24 3.05
N PRO A 98 0.08 18.24 3.23
CA PRO A 98 0.52 16.87 3.55
C PRO A 98 1.39 16.26 2.45
N VAL A 99 1.01 16.45 1.19
CA VAL A 99 1.77 15.95 0.03
C VAL A 99 3.17 16.55 0.02
N TYR A 100 3.28 17.87 0.14
CA TYR A 100 4.56 18.57 0.15
C TYR A 100 5.47 18.14 1.31
N LYS A 101 4.91 17.95 2.51
CA LYS A 101 5.68 17.47 3.68
C LYS A 101 6.26 16.09 3.44
N LEU A 102 5.47 15.19 2.83
CA LEU A 102 5.93 13.84 2.53
C LEU A 102 6.95 13.81 1.38
N GLU A 103 6.81 14.68 0.39
CA GLU A 103 7.83 14.86 -0.67
C GLU A 103 9.18 15.31 -0.09
N LEU A 104 9.17 16.29 0.84
CA LEU A 104 10.37 16.70 1.54
C LEU A 104 10.98 15.57 2.37
N LEU A 105 10.15 14.80 3.05
CA LEU A 105 10.59 13.67 3.85
C LEU A 105 11.19 12.55 2.97
N MET A 106 10.56 12.24 1.84
CA MET A 106 11.10 11.31 0.85
C MET A 106 12.47 11.78 0.32
N GLN A 107 12.58 13.06 0.02
CA GLN A 107 13.85 13.65 -0.43
C GLN A 107 14.94 13.56 0.64
N GLN A 108 14.62 13.85 1.90
CA GLN A 108 15.55 13.75 3.03
C GLN A 108 15.98 12.31 3.30
N ALA A 109 15.05 11.38 3.21
CA ALA A 109 15.31 9.95 3.38
C ALA A 109 16.00 9.30 2.15
N GLY A 110 16.12 10.00 1.04
CA GLY A 110 16.65 9.44 -0.21
C GLY A 110 15.77 8.33 -0.80
N VAL A 111 14.44 8.43 -0.58
CA VAL A 111 13.48 7.38 -0.94
C VAL A 111 12.64 7.84 -2.14
N THR A 112 12.41 6.93 -3.06
CA THR A 112 11.47 7.10 -4.19
C THR A 112 10.28 6.14 -4.05
N THR A 113 9.26 6.32 -4.88
CA THR A 113 8.10 5.41 -4.91
C THR A 113 8.49 3.97 -5.23
N ASP A 114 9.62 3.77 -5.90
CA ASP A 114 10.11 2.46 -6.35
C ASP A 114 10.63 1.56 -5.23
N ILE A 115 10.78 2.11 -4.01
CA ILE A 115 11.08 1.28 -2.83
C ILE A 115 10.00 0.23 -2.56
N ARG A 116 8.79 0.44 -3.08
CA ARG A 116 7.71 -0.54 -3.05
C ARG A 116 7.71 -1.33 -4.36
N PRO A 117 8.13 -2.60 -4.35
CA PRO A 117 8.25 -3.40 -5.58
C PRO A 117 6.94 -3.49 -6.38
N ALA A 118 5.81 -3.55 -5.68
CA ALA A 118 4.49 -3.56 -6.33
C ALA A 118 4.20 -2.24 -7.07
N ALA A 119 4.59 -1.09 -6.49
CA ALA A 119 4.43 0.21 -7.14
C ALA A 119 5.33 0.32 -8.37
N ALA A 120 6.59 -0.08 -8.28
CA ALA A 120 7.52 -0.09 -9.41
C ALA A 120 6.99 -0.96 -10.55
N ARG A 121 6.52 -2.18 -10.24
CA ARG A 121 5.95 -3.09 -11.25
C ARG A 121 4.67 -2.53 -11.89
N ALA A 122 3.78 -1.94 -11.11
CA ALA A 122 2.57 -1.32 -11.63
C ALA A 122 2.88 -0.16 -12.58
N ASN A 123 3.84 0.71 -12.21
CA ASN A 123 4.28 1.83 -13.06
C ASN A 123 4.91 1.33 -14.37
N GLU A 124 5.80 0.35 -14.31
CA GLU A 124 6.40 -0.28 -15.50
C GLU A 124 5.32 -0.82 -16.46
N LEU A 125 4.33 -1.55 -15.93
CA LEU A 125 3.24 -2.09 -16.74
C LEU A 125 2.36 -0.98 -17.33
N ALA A 126 2.08 0.08 -16.55
CA ALA A 126 1.32 1.22 -17.03
C ALA A 126 2.03 1.98 -18.17
N GLU A 127 3.34 2.20 -18.03
CA GLU A 127 4.16 2.82 -19.08
C GLU A 127 4.20 1.96 -20.35
N LEU A 128 4.39 0.65 -20.19
CA LEU A 128 4.46 -0.28 -21.30
C LEU A 128 3.13 -0.37 -22.10
N THR A 129 2.00 -0.27 -21.40
CA THR A 129 0.69 -0.55 -22.02
C THR A 129 -0.13 0.71 -22.29
N GLY A 130 0.21 1.85 -21.70
CA GLY A 130 -0.58 3.09 -21.72
C GLY A 130 -1.88 3.02 -20.93
N GLU A 131 -2.10 1.93 -20.16
CA GLU A 131 -3.32 1.69 -19.39
C GLU A 131 -3.02 1.70 -17.88
N PRO A 132 -3.98 2.10 -17.04
CA PRO A 132 -3.83 1.96 -15.59
C PRO A 132 -3.51 0.51 -15.21
N ALA A 133 -2.52 0.33 -14.35
CA ALA A 133 -2.05 -0.96 -13.91
C ALA A 133 -1.99 -1.06 -12.38
N MET A 134 -1.97 -2.29 -11.89
CA MET A 134 -1.80 -2.64 -10.49
C MET A 134 -0.90 -3.86 -10.37
N ALA A 135 -0.14 -3.97 -9.29
CA ALA A 135 0.61 -5.18 -8.97
C ALA A 135 0.39 -5.57 -7.51
N ILE A 136 0.51 -6.86 -7.24
CA ILE A 136 0.40 -7.49 -5.93
C ILE A 136 1.70 -8.27 -5.69
N HIS A 137 2.35 -8.01 -4.57
CA HIS A 137 3.51 -8.77 -4.12
C HIS A 137 3.01 -9.84 -3.15
N LEU A 138 3.04 -11.09 -3.57
CA LEU A 138 2.56 -12.23 -2.79
C LEU A 138 3.59 -12.65 -1.72
N SER A 139 3.13 -13.37 -0.72
CA SER A 139 3.96 -13.84 0.40
C SER A 139 5.08 -14.80 -0.01
N ASP A 140 4.94 -15.50 -1.14
CA ASP A 140 5.97 -16.35 -1.73
C ASP A 140 7.04 -15.59 -2.52
N GLY A 141 6.97 -14.24 -2.56
CA GLY A 141 7.86 -13.37 -3.30
C GLY A 141 7.46 -13.16 -4.77
N THR A 142 6.39 -13.79 -5.24
CA THR A 142 5.92 -13.63 -6.62
C THR A 142 5.26 -12.27 -6.80
N MET A 143 5.61 -11.58 -7.89
CA MET A 143 4.95 -10.35 -8.32
C MET A 143 3.90 -10.67 -9.37
N VAL A 144 2.66 -10.37 -9.06
CA VAL A 144 1.52 -10.53 -9.97
C VAL A 144 0.97 -9.18 -10.34
N ASP A 145 0.65 -8.97 -11.60
CA ASP A 145 0.14 -7.70 -12.09
C ASP A 145 -1.17 -7.85 -12.87
N GLY A 146 -1.82 -6.71 -13.12
CA GLY A 146 -3.00 -6.60 -13.94
C GLY A 146 -3.14 -5.19 -14.49
N LYS A 147 -3.63 -5.09 -15.72
CA LYS A 147 -3.94 -3.81 -16.37
C LYS A 147 -5.43 -3.65 -16.62
N THR A 148 -5.87 -2.42 -16.73
CA THR A 148 -7.23 -2.10 -17.16
C THR A 148 -7.49 -2.62 -18.57
N SER A 149 -8.67 -3.19 -18.79
CA SER A 149 -9.18 -3.67 -20.05
C SER A 149 -10.62 -3.19 -20.26
N GLU A 150 -11.24 -3.56 -21.37
CA GLU A 150 -12.67 -3.29 -21.60
C GLU A 150 -13.58 -4.07 -20.63
N LEU A 151 -13.11 -5.21 -20.13
CA LEU A 151 -13.88 -6.08 -19.25
C LEU A 151 -13.82 -5.66 -17.79
N MET A 152 -12.63 -5.27 -17.29
CA MET A 152 -12.41 -5.01 -15.88
C MET A 152 -11.29 -4.01 -15.60
N GLY A 153 -11.31 -3.41 -14.42
CA GLY A 153 -10.23 -2.54 -13.94
C GLY A 153 -8.97 -3.31 -13.57
N CYS A 154 -7.84 -2.59 -13.44
CA CYS A 154 -6.54 -3.19 -13.13
C CYS A 154 -6.53 -3.95 -11.79
N SER A 155 -7.25 -3.48 -10.78
CA SER A 155 -7.35 -4.17 -9.48
C SER A 155 -8.03 -5.53 -9.59
N ALA A 156 -9.13 -5.60 -10.35
CA ALA A 156 -9.84 -6.84 -10.62
C ALA A 156 -8.97 -7.82 -11.44
N ALA A 157 -8.24 -7.31 -12.42
CA ALA A 157 -7.32 -8.11 -13.24
C ALA A 157 -6.16 -8.67 -12.40
N ALA A 158 -5.52 -7.85 -11.57
CA ALA A 158 -4.44 -8.27 -10.68
C ALA A 158 -4.94 -9.32 -9.65
N LEU A 159 -6.13 -9.10 -9.08
CA LEU A 159 -6.77 -10.04 -8.15
C LEU A 159 -6.98 -11.42 -8.80
N LEU A 160 -7.58 -11.48 -9.99
CA LEU A 160 -7.78 -12.75 -10.70
C LEU A 160 -6.45 -13.42 -11.05
N ASN A 161 -5.45 -12.67 -11.45
CA ASN A 161 -4.13 -13.21 -11.76
C ASN A 161 -3.43 -13.75 -10.51
N ALA A 162 -3.59 -13.10 -9.35
CA ALA A 162 -3.09 -13.61 -8.07
C ALA A 162 -3.78 -14.93 -7.68
N LEU A 163 -5.11 -15.01 -7.78
CA LEU A 163 -5.86 -16.23 -7.52
C LEU A 163 -5.48 -17.37 -8.47
N LYS A 164 -5.21 -17.07 -9.74
CA LYS A 164 -4.68 -18.05 -10.71
C LYS A 164 -3.33 -18.60 -10.26
N HIS A 165 -2.42 -17.72 -9.87
CA HIS A 165 -1.10 -18.13 -9.38
C HIS A 165 -1.22 -19.03 -8.15
N LEU A 166 -1.93 -18.59 -7.12
CA LEU A 166 -2.08 -19.32 -5.85
C LEU A 166 -2.79 -20.67 -6.03
N SER A 167 -3.74 -20.76 -6.97
CA SER A 167 -4.44 -22.02 -7.25
C SER A 167 -3.67 -23.01 -8.13
N GLY A 168 -2.49 -22.62 -8.62
CA GLY A 168 -1.74 -23.41 -9.59
C GLY A 168 -2.42 -23.55 -10.94
N VAL A 169 -3.45 -22.75 -11.21
CA VAL A 169 -4.14 -22.67 -12.51
C VAL A 169 -3.33 -21.76 -13.40
N GLY A 170 -2.19 -22.22 -13.89
CA GLY A 170 -1.29 -21.47 -14.74
C GLY A 170 -1.54 -21.65 -16.22
N GLY A 171 -1.17 -20.64 -17.01
CA GLY A 171 -1.11 -20.68 -18.47
C GLY A 171 -1.66 -19.42 -19.12
N HIS A 172 -0.96 -18.94 -20.15
CA HIS A 172 -1.49 -17.90 -21.00
C HIS A 172 -2.79 -18.39 -21.67
N GLY A 173 -3.85 -17.58 -21.56
CA GLY A 173 -5.14 -17.89 -22.18
C GLY A 173 -6.13 -18.64 -21.29
N VAL A 174 -5.76 -19.03 -20.07
CA VAL A 174 -6.72 -19.59 -19.11
C VAL A 174 -7.52 -18.45 -18.47
N HIS A 175 -8.83 -18.49 -18.61
CA HIS A 175 -9.75 -17.54 -17.99
C HIS A 175 -10.52 -18.24 -16.85
N LEU A 176 -10.52 -17.63 -15.66
CA LEU A 176 -11.29 -18.13 -14.51
C LEU A 176 -12.78 -17.81 -14.65
N ILE A 177 -13.09 -16.76 -15.41
CA ILE A 177 -14.45 -16.29 -15.65
C ILE A 177 -14.61 -16.15 -17.16
N ALA A 178 -15.62 -16.78 -17.71
CA ALA A 178 -15.93 -16.64 -19.14
C ALA A 178 -16.43 -15.23 -19.44
N GLN A 179 -16.12 -14.70 -20.62
CA GLN A 179 -16.62 -13.38 -21.07
C GLN A 179 -18.16 -13.36 -21.03
N SER A 180 -18.81 -14.44 -21.41
CA SER A 180 -20.27 -14.59 -21.36
C SER A 180 -20.87 -14.46 -19.94
N ALA A 181 -20.08 -14.64 -18.88
CA ALA A 181 -20.50 -14.38 -17.52
C ALA A 181 -20.28 -12.91 -17.10
N ILE A 182 -19.34 -12.19 -17.73
CA ILE A 182 -19.03 -10.79 -17.46
C ILE A 182 -20.03 -9.85 -18.12
N GLU A 183 -20.37 -10.08 -19.38
CA GLU A 183 -21.25 -9.22 -20.18
C GLU A 183 -22.63 -8.94 -19.53
N PRO A 184 -23.34 -9.92 -18.97
CA PRO A 184 -24.59 -9.67 -18.27
C PRO A 184 -24.44 -8.74 -17.06
N ILE A 185 -23.33 -8.84 -16.32
CA ILE A 185 -23.04 -7.97 -15.17
C ILE A 185 -22.79 -6.55 -15.66
N GLN A 186 -22.02 -6.37 -16.73
CA GLN A 186 -21.80 -5.07 -17.35
C GLN A 186 -23.10 -4.43 -17.79
N LYS A 187 -23.99 -5.21 -18.40
CA LYS A 187 -25.32 -4.76 -18.83
C LYS A 187 -26.16 -4.30 -17.65
N VAL A 188 -26.23 -5.09 -16.58
CA VAL A 188 -26.96 -4.68 -15.35
C VAL A 188 -26.39 -3.39 -14.81
N LYS A 189 -25.06 -3.29 -14.71
CA LYS A 189 -24.35 -2.13 -14.17
C LYS A 189 -24.65 -0.85 -14.97
N VAL A 190 -24.64 -0.93 -16.29
CA VAL A 190 -24.84 0.24 -17.17
C VAL A 190 -26.34 0.55 -17.35
N ASP A 191 -27.11 -0.45 -17.80
CA ASP A 191 -28.48 -0.23 -18.28
C ASP A 191 -29.48 -0.05 -17.15
N TYR A 192 -29.26 -0.70 -16.00
CA TYR A 192 -30.22 -0.69 -14.90
C TYR A 192 -29.72 0.11 -13.68
N LEU A 193 -28.42 0.11 -13.39
CA LEU A 193 -27.86 0.83 -12.24
C LEU A 193 -27.29 2.21 -12.62
N GLY A 194 -27.25 2.55 -13.91
CA GLY A 194 -26.87 3.87 -14.41
C GLY A 194 -25.38 4.19 -14.27
N SER A 195 -24.51 3.17 -14.13
CA SER A 195 -23.07 3.40 -14.11
C SER A 195 -22.56 3.80 -15.48
N ALA A 196 -21.75 4.87 -15.54
CA ALA A 196 -21.06 5.26 -16.76
C ALA A 196 -19.84 4.36 -17.08
N ASN A 197 -19.40 3.54 -16.12
CA ASN A 197 -18.24 2.66 -16.28
C ASN A 197 -18.68 1.20 -16.41
N PRO A 198 -18.58 0.57 -17.59
CA PRO A 198 -18.95 -0.83 -17.79
C PRO A 198 -17.95 -1.82 -17.16
N ARG A 199 -16.70 -1.41 -16.90
CA ARG A 199 -15.65 -2.30 -16.38
C ARG A 199 -16.03 -2.84 -15.01
N LEU A 200 -15.81 -4.14 -14.79
CA LEU A 200 -16.04 -4.76 -13.49
C LEU A 200 -14.98 -4.29 -12.49
N HIS A 201 -15.42 -4.01 -11.27
CA HIS A 201 -14.57 -3.77 -10.11
C HIS A 201 -14.27 -5.09 -9.40
N SER A 202 -13.42 -5.05 -8.37
CA SER A 202 -12.95 -6.26 -7.68
C SER A 202 -14.07 -7.07 -7.03
N ASP A 203 -15.05 -6.40 -6.40
CA ASP A 203 -16.24 -7.01 -5.81
C ASP A 203 -17.14 -7.69 -6.86
N GLU A 204 -17.39 -7.02 -7.97
CA GLU A 204 -18.19 -7.56 -9.09
C GLU A 204 -17.52 -8.77 -9.72
N VAL A 205 -16.19 -8.75 -9.85
CA VAL A 205 -15.39 -9.88 -10.36
C VAL A 205 -15.43 -11.05 -9.39
N LEU A 206 -15.37 -10.83 -8.08
CA LEU A 206 -15.50 -11.89 -7.08
C LEU A 206 -16.89 -12.54 -7.11
N ILE A 207 -17.94 -11.77 -7.32
CA ILE A 207 -19.31 -12.31 -7.51
C ILE A 207 -19.37 -13.15 -8.78
N ALA A 208 -18.78 -12.68 -9.88
CA ALA A 208 -18.72 -13.43 -11.14
C ALA A 208 -17.92 -14.74 -10.99
N LEU A 209 -16.80 -14.70 -10.25
CA LEU A 209 -15.98 -15.87 -9.95
C LEU A 209 -16.76 -16.88 -9.09
N ALA A 210 -17.43 -16.41 -8.03
CA ALA A 210 -18.24 -17.28 -7.17
C ALA A 210 -19.39 -17.93 -7.94
N SER A 211 -20.04 -17.20 -8.84
CA SER A 211 -21.08 -17.74 -9.71
C SER A 211 -20.51 -18.81 -10.68
N SER A 212 -19.33 -18.58 -11.23
CA SER A 212 -18.65 -19.52 -12.13
C SER A 212 -18.14 -20.77 -11.39
N ALA A 213 -17.77 -20.65 -10.14
CA ALA A 213 -17.23 -21.75 -9.32
C ALA A 213 -18.21 -22.93 -9.16
N SER A 214 -19.51 -22.70 -9.30
CA SER A 214 -20.52 -23.75 -9.24
C SER A 214 -20.47 -24.74 -10.41
N ALA A 215 -19.94 -24.30 -11.56
CA ALA A 215 -19.88 -25.10 -12.81
C ALA A 215 -18.42 -25.39 -13.25
N GLU A 216 -17.47 -24.54 -12.86
CA GLU A 216 -16.09 -24.57 -13.35
C GLU A 216 -15.11 -24.90 -12.20
N PRO A 217 -14.50 -26.11 -12.20
CA PRO A 217 -13.59 -26.52 -11.13
C PRO A 217 -12.37 -25.62 -10.96
N MET A 218 -11.90 -24.97 -12.03
CA MET A 218 -10.78 -24.03 -11.95
C MET A 218 -11.18 -22.76 -11.20
N ALA A 219 -12.39 -22.24 -11.45
CA ALA A 219 -12.94 -21.10 -10.74
C ALA A 219 -13.12 -21.41 -9.24
N ALA A 220 -13.61 -22.61 -8.92
CA ALA A 220 -13.75 -23.06 -7.53
C ALA A 220 -12.39 -23.08 -6.81
N ARG A 221 -11.38 -23.71 -7.40
CA ARG A 221 -10.02 -23.75 -6.83
C ARG A 221 -9.42 -22.35 -6.65
N ALA A 222 -9.66 -21.45 -7.58
CA ALA A 222 -9.20 -20.07 -7.47
C ALA A 222 -9.92 -19.31 -6.33
N LEU A 223 -11.23 -19.53 -6.19
CA LEU A 223 -12.04 -18.93 -5.13
C LEU A 223 -11.55 -19.37 -3.74
N ASP A 224 -11.17 -20.65 -3.58
CA ASP A 224 -10.65 -21.20 -2.33
C ASP A 224 -9.34 -20.53 -1.88
N GLN A 225 -8.63 -19.84 -2.78
CA GLN A 225 -7.38 -19.13 -2.45
C GLN A 225 -7.58 -17.72 -1.91
N LEU A 226 -8.81 -17.21 -1.82
CA LEU A 226 -9.05 -15.87 -1.31
C LEU A 226 -8.50 -15.63 0.11
N ALA A 227 -8.49 -16.66 0.95
CA ALA A 227 -7.96 -16.56 2.31
C ALA A 227 -6.41 -16.51 2.37
N ALA A 228 -5.74 -16.83 1.27
CA ALA A 228 -4.28 -16.81 1.16
C ALA A 228 -3.74 -15.51 0.50
N LEU A 229 -4.63 -14.63 0.07
CA LEU A 229 -4.31 -13.37 -0.57
C LEU A 229 -4.31 -12.25 0.45
#